data_22476917f3f9cc0b4749ce460cd2ee84
#
_entry.id   22476917f3f9cc0b4749ce460cd2ee84
#
_cell.length_a   1.000
_cell.length_b   1.000
_cell.length_c   1.000
_cell.angle_alpha   90.00
_cell.angle_beta   90.00
_cell.angle_gamma   90.00
#
_symmetry.space_group_name_H-M   'P 1'
#
loop_
_entity.id
_entity.type
_entity.pdbx_description
1 polymer ?
#
loop_
_entity_poly.entity_id
_entity_poly.type
_entity_poly.pdbx_seq_one_letter_code
_entity_poly.pdbx_strand_id
1 'polypeptide(L)'
;MNHRDERLGSAPLGKLMFSLALPSVAAQLINVLYNIVDRMYIGHIPGYGNAALTGVGVTFPILTMISAFSAFAGMGGAPLASIQLGKQNRQRAEQILGNSAGLLVLFSVILTAFFSIFKTPVLYAFGASDATIVYARDYISIYLIGTIFVQLALGLNAYISGQGEAKIAMLSVLIGAVLNICLDPLFIFVLHMGVRGAAVATVLSQAVSAIWVVHFLVSEKSVMRLTLKNMHLKKDVIKMIAGLGISPFIMQSTESLVTITLNTGLQRYGGDLYVGSMSILMSVMQMITIPVQGITQGIQPIISYNSGAGNKERVKATMKRMILVCLTGTLLLAGVAIFAPQIYTGLFTDNKGLLELTCKVMPVYFLGISIFGIQCACQTSFISLGQAKVSLFIALLRKIILLIPLAVILPKFMGVMGIYRAEPIADVISVLTTSAVFIITVKKVLRNM
;
A
#
# COMPACT_ATOMS: atom_id res chain seq x y z
N MET A 1 -22.07 26.92 4.92
CA MET A 1 -20.82 26.37 4.37
C MET A 1 -19.95 25.99 5.55
N ASN A 2 -19.49 24.76 5.62
CA ASN A 2 -18.69 24.28 6.74
C ASN A 2 -17.24 24.73 6.55
N HIS A 3 -16.65 25.46 7.50
CA HIS A 3 -15.24 25.91 7.51
C HIS A 3 -14.20 24.79 7.23
N ARG A 4 -14.62 23.53 7.30
CA ARG A 4 -13.75 22.35 7.03
C ARG A 4 -13.51 22.12 5.54
N ASP A 5 -14.51 22.38 4.69
CA ASP A 5 -14.39 22.17 3.23
C ASP A 5 -13.41 23.17 2.60
N GLU A 6 -13.35 24.39 3.13
CA GLU A 6 -12.49 25.46 2.63
C GLU A 6 -11.01 25.27 2.99
N ARG A 7 -10.72 24.48 4.04
CA ARG A 7 -9.35 24.28 4.52
C ARG A 7 -8.40 23.73 3.45
N LEU A 8 -8.84 22.78 2.64
CA LEU A 8 -8.02 22.23 1.55
C LEU A 8 -7.72 23.26 0.46
N GLY A 9 -8.65 24.20 0.24
CA GLY A 9 -8.54 25.26 -0.77
C GLY A 9 -7.80 26.52 -0.31
N SER A 10 -7.86 26.86 1.00
CA SER A 10 -7.46 28.20 1.50
C SER A 10 -6.30 28.21 2.48
N ALA A 11 -6.11 27.13 3.29
CA ALA A 11 -5.09 27.11 4.33
C ALA A 11 -3.65 27.27 3.76
N PRO A 12 -2.69 27.82 4.52
CA PRO A 12 -1.29 27.95 4.12
C PRO A 12 -0.72 26.58 3.72
N LEU A 13 -0.23 26.47 2.46
CA LEU A 13 0.05 25.19 1.82
C LEU A 13 1.07 24.34 2.57
N GLY A 14 2.19 24.92 3.04
CA GLY A 14 3.21 24.17 3.79
C GLY A 14 2.69 23.54 5.07
N LYS A 15 1.93 24.35 5.89
CA LYS A 15 1.33 23.89 7.14
C LYS A 15 0.26 22.82 6.88
N LEU A 16 -0.52 22.98 5.82
CA LEU A 16 -1.54 22.00 5.42
C LEU A 16 -0.90 20.68 4.99
N MET A 17 0.10 20.72 4.10
CA MET A 17 0.82 19.52 3.66
C MET A 17 1.41 18.76 4.85
N PHE A 18 2.08 19.44 5.77
CA PHE A 18 2.65 18.81 6.95
C PHE A 18 1.57 18.19 7.87
N SER A 19 0.46 18.92 8.09
CA SER A 19 -0.64 18.46 8.95
C SER A 19 -1.38 17.23 8.41
N LEU A 20 -1.31 16.97 7.12
CA LEU A 20 -1.92 15.80 6.48
C LEU A 20 -0.90 14.68 6.23
N ALA A 21 0.32 15.03 5.84
CA ALA A 21 1.36 14.04 5.57
C ALA A 21 1.84 13.33 6.84
N LEU A 22 2.06 14.07 7.94
CA LEU A 22 2.59 13.48 9.18
C LEU A 22 1.69 12.38 9.76
N PRO A 23 0.35 12.57 9.92
CA PRO A 23 -0.51 11.48 10.34
C PRO A 23 -0.55 10.31 9.37
N SER A 24 -0.48 10.57 8.05
CA SER A 24 -0.47 9.51 7.05
C SER A 24 0.82 8.68 7.11
N VAL A 25 1.98 9.31 7.30
CA VAL A 25 3.25 8.61 7.54
C VAL A 25 3.18 7.80 8.81
N ALA A 26 2.68 8.38 9.90
CA ALA A 26 2.51 7.68 11.18
C ALA A 26 1.61 6.44 11.02
N ALA A 27 0.50 6.55 10.30
CA ALA A 27 -0.39 5.41 10.03
C ALA A 27 0.33 4.28 9.29
N GLN A 28 1.15 4.60 8.27
CA GLN A 28 1.93 3.60 7.53
C GLN A 28 2.98 2.91 8.42
N LEU A 29 3.68 3.67 9.26
CA LEU A 29 4.67 3.11 10.19
C LEU A 29 4.00 2.23 11.25
N ILE A 30 2.85 2.64 11.78
CA ILE A 30 2.06 1.84 12.72
C ILE A 30 1.63 0.51 12.08
N ASN A 31 1.19 0.54 10.83
CA ASN A 31 0.83 -0.68 10.07
C ASN A 31 2.00 -1.67 9.98
N VAL A 32 3.19 -1.19 9.67
CA VAL A 32 4.39 -2.05 9.60
C VAL A 32 4.73 -2.61 10.96
N LEU A 33 4.70 -1.76 11.98
CA LEU A 33 5.06 -2.15 13.34
C LEU A 33 4.15 -3.26 13.88
N TYR A 34 2.83 -3.09 13.74
CA TYR A 34 1.92 -4.13 14.24
C TYR A 34 2.06 -5.45 13.47
N ASN A 35 2.31 -5.42 12.16
CA ASN A 35 2.56 -6.63 11.38
C ASN A 35 3.83 -7.38 11.83
N ILE A 36 4.86 -6.63 12.24
CA ILE A 36 6.09 -7.23 12.80
C ILE A 36 5.79 -7.88 14.14
N VAL A 37 5.08 -7.18 15.02
CA VAL A 37 4.75 -7.67 16.38
C VAL A 37 3.86 -8.91 16.32
N ASP A 38 2.83 -8.93 15.46
CA ASP A 38 1.97 -10.09 15.23
C ASP A 38 2.80 -11.34 14.83
N ARG A 39 3.71 -11.17 13.87
CA ARG A 39 4.62 -12.26 13.45
C ARG A 39 5.57 -12.71 14.56
N MET A 40 6.05 -11.79 15.40
CA MET A 40 6.87 -12.14 16.56
C MET A 40 6.08 -13.02 17.53
N TYR A 41 4.83 -12.68 17.85
CA TYR A 41 3.99 -13.50 18.72
C TYR A 41 3.75 -14.87 18.13
N ILE A 42 3.41 -14.98 16.84
CA ILE A 42 3.19 -16.27 16.17
C ILE A 42 4.48 -17.12 16.21
N GLY A 43 5.63 -16.52 15.94
CA GLY A 43 6.92 -17.22 15.96
C GLY A 43 7.33 -17.74 17.34
N HIS A 44 6.83 -17.15 18.42
CA HIS A 44 7.11 -17.55 19.81
C HIS A 44 6.08 -18.54 20.38
N ILE A 45 5.16 -19.08 19.58
CA ILE A 45 4.23 -20.11 20.05
C ILE A 45 5.03 -21.36 20.46
N PRO A 46 4.87 -21.87 21.72
CA PRO A 46 5.63 -23.01 22.18
C PRO A 46 5.39 -24.27 21.36
N GLY A 47 6.45 -24.96 20.99
CA GLY A 47 6.41 -26.26 20.31
C GLY A 47 6.29 -26.21 18.78
N TYR A 48 5.63 -25.22 18.19
CA TYR A 48 5.39 -25.16 16.73
C TYR A 48 5.47 -23.77 16.11
N GLY A 49 6.01 -22.77 16.81
CA GLY A 49 6.06 -21.38 16.37
C GLY A 49 6.70 -21.19 15.00
N ASN A 50 7.78 -21.88 14.69
CA ASN A 50 8.44 -21.80 13.38
C ASN A 50 7.54 -22.32 12.25
N ALA A 51 6.88 -23.46 12.44
CA ALA A 51 5.96 -24.01 11.45
C ALA A 51 4.71 -23.12 11.31
N ALA A 52 4.22 -22.57 12.41
CA ALA A 52 3.13 -21.61 12.44
C ALA A 52 3.47 -20.33 11.67
N LEU A 53 4.62 -19.73 11.93
CA LEU A 53 5.09 -18.52 11.25
C LEU A 53 5.24 -18.76 9.73
N THR A 54 5.79 -19.91 9.35
CA THR A 54 5.89 -20.30 7.94
C THR A 54 4.51 -20.48 7.32
N GLY A 55 3.59 -21.18 8.01
CA GLY A 55 2.22 -21.39 7.55
C GLY A 55 1.44 -20.09 7.37
N VAL A 56 1.54 -19.17 8.32
CA VAL A 56 0.92 -17.83 8.19
C VAL A 56 1.60 -17.04 7.07
N GLY A 57 2.91 -17.15 6.89
CA GLY A 57 3.63 -16.53 5.79
C GLY A 57 3.09 -16.91 4.41
N VAL A 58 2.71 -18.19 4.22
CA VAL A 58 2.11 -18.67 2.96
C VAL A 58 0.73 -18.05 2.69
N THR A 59 0.02 -17.54 3.69
CA THR A 59 -1.27 -16.85 3.48
C THR A 59 -1.10 -15.42 2.94
N PHE A 60 0.10 -14.85 3.03
CA PHE A 60 0.36 -13.45 2.69
C PHE A 60 -0.10 -13.03 1.27
N PRO A 61 0.06 -13.82 0.20
CA PRO A 61 -0.46 -13.48 -1.12
C PRO A 61 -1.99 -13.32 -1.14
N ILE A 62 -2.72 -14.13 -0.36
CA ILE A 62 -4.19 -14.01 -0.23
C ILE A 62 -4.54 -12.70 0.48
N LEU A 63 -3.85 -12.38 1.58
CA LEU A 63 -4.04 -11.13 2.33
C LEU A 63 -3.76 -9.90 1.46
N THR A 64 -2.69 -9.96 0.67
CA THR A 64 -2.32 -8.89 -0.28
C THR A 64 -3.39 -8.72 -1.36
N MET A 65 -3.95 -9.82 -1.87
CA MET A 65 -5.03 -9.77 -2.86
C MET A 65 -6.28 -9.12 -2.26
N ILE A 66 -6.68 -9.47 -1.04
CA ILE A 66 -7.79 -8.85 -0.33
C ILE A 66 -7.54 -7.34 -0.18
N SER A 67 -6.34 -6.94 0.22
CA SER A 67 -5.96 -5.52 0.34
C SER A 67 -5.96 -4.79 -1.01
N ALA A 68 -5.58 -5.47 -2.10
CA ALA A 68 -5.61 -4.89 -3.45
C ALA A 68 -7.04 -4.52 -3.89
N PHE A 69 -8.05 -5.35 -3.55
CA PHE A 69 -9.45 -5.00 -3.80
C PHE A 69 -9.93 -3.83 -2.92
N SER A 70 -9.44 -3.69 -1.69
CA SER A 70 -9.68 -2.50 -0.86
C SER A 70 -9.10 -1.24 -1.50
N ALA A 71 -7.87 -1.34 -2.03
CA ALA A 71 -7.21 -0.24 -2.73
C ALA A 71 -7.93 0.11 -4.04
N PHE A 72 -8.47 -0.87 -4.76
CA PHE A 72 -9.28 -0.64 -5.96
C PHE A 72 -10.44 0.32 -5.69
N ALA A 73 -11.24 0.05 -4.66
CA ALA A 73 -12.40 0.86 -4.35
C ALA A 73 -12.03 2.15 -3.58
N GLY A 74 -11.10 2.06 -2.60
CA GLY A 74 -10.68 3.17 -1.76
C GLY A 74 -9.83 4.19 -2.51
N MET A 75 -8.68 3.76 -3.03
CA MET A 75 -7.75 4.65 -3.74
C MET A 75 -8.24 5.02 -5.14
N GLY A 76 -9.16 4.24 -5.73
CA GLY A 76 -9.81 4.58 -6.99
C GLY A 76 -10.90 5.64 -6.82
N GLY A 77 -11.67 5.57 -5.73
CA GLY A 77 -12.83 6.43 -5.53
C GLY A 77 -12.56 7.68 -4.69
N ALA A 78 -11.71 7.63 -3.66
CA ALA A 78 -11.48 8.76 -2.78
C ALA A 78 -10.95 10.02 -3.50
N PRO A 79 -9.99 9.94 -4.43
CA PRO A 79 -9.58 11.11 -5.21
C PRO A 79 -10.71 11.70 -6.05
N LEU A 80 -11.55 10.83 -6.66
CA LEU A 80 -12.72 11.27 -7.43
C LEU A 80 -13.73 12.01 -6.54
N ALA A 81 -13.99 11.48 -5.35
CA ALA A 81 -14.86 12.14 -4.37
C ALA A 81 -14.28 13.50 -3.94
N SER A 82 -12.97 13.58 -3.69
CA SER A 82 -12.29 14.85 -3.35
C SER A 82 -12.38 15.89 -4.49
N ILE A 83 -12.26 15.45 -5.75
CA ILE A 83 -12.48 16.32 -6.92
C ILE A 83 -13.92 16.85 -6.93
N GLN A 84 -14.91 16.01 -6.63
CA GLN A 84 -16.32 16.46 -6.59
C GLN A 84 -16.58 17.42 -5.43
N LEU A 85 -15.91 17.24 -4.28
CA LEU A 85 -15.97 18.21 -3.18
C LEU A 85 -15.38 19.56 -3.62
N GLY A 86 -14.25 19.55 -4.34
CA GLY A 86 -13.68 20.78 -4.90
C GLY A 86 -14.62 21.49 -5.88
N LYS A 87 -15.43 20.72 -6.65
CA LYS A 87 -16.50 21.24 -7.52
C LYS A 87 -17.77 21.66 -6.78
N GLN A 88 -17.79 21.61 -5.44
CA GLN A 88 -18.95 21.83 -4.60
C GLN A 88 -20.14 20.87 -4.89
N ASN A 89 -19.86 19.73 -5.52
CA ASN A 89 -20.84 18.68 -5.81
C ASN A 89 -20.81 17.57 -4.76
N ARG A 90 -21.27 17.93 -3.54
CA ARG A 90 -21.30 17.01 -2.40
C ARG A 90 -22.13 15.75 -2.68
N GLN A 91 -23.26 15.89 -3.35
CA GLN A 91 -24.13 14.74 -3.68
C GLN A 91 -23.38 13.69 -4.53
N ARG A 92 -22.60 14.14 -5.52
CA ARG A 92 -21.81 13.24 -6.35
C ARG A 92 -20.65 12.61 -5.55
N ALA A 93 -20.02 13.34 -4.66
CA ALA A 93 -19.00 12.80 -3.76
C ALA A 93 -19.56 11.68 -2.86
N GLU A 94 -20.75 11.90 -2.27
CA GLU A 94 -21.46 10.90 -1.45
C GLU A 94 -21.91 9.67 -2.28
N GLN A 95 -22.30 9.85 -3.55
CA GLN A 95 -22.57 8.73 -4.43
C GLN A 95 -21.33 7.87 -4.71
N ILE A 96 -20.17 8.49 -4.91
CA ILE A 96 -18.90 7.79 -5.13
C ILE A 96 -18.52 7.01 -3.86
N LEU A 97 -18.60 7.63 -2.69
CA LEU A 97 -18.36 6.98 -1.40
C LEU A 97 -19.29 5.77 -1.20
N GLY A 98 -20.60 5.96 -1.41
CA GLY A 98 -21.59 4.90 -1.23
C GLY A 98 -21.39 3.74 -2.21
N ASN A 99 -21.12 4.03 -3.50
CA ASN A 99 -20.81 2.97 -4.48
C ASN A 99 -19.52 2.23 -4.14
N SER A 100 -18.49 2.92 -3.63
CA SER A 100 -17.28 2.24 -3.17
C SER A 100 -17.56 1.34 -1.96
N ALA A 101 -18.38 1.78 -1.00
CA ALA A 101 -18.79 0.93 0.11
C ALA A 101 -19.56 -0.31 -0.38
N GLY A 102 -20.48 -0.15 -1.34
CA GLY A 102 -21.18 -1.26 -1.98
C GLY A 102 -20.24 -2.24 -2.69
N LEU A 103 -19.23 -1.71 -3.42
CA LEU A 103 -18.20 -2.54 -4.06
C LEU A 103 -17.34 -3.31 -3.03
N LEU A 104 -16.95 -2.67 -1.93
CA LEU A 104 -16.16 -3.32 -0.86
C LEU A 104 -16.95 -4.46 -0.22
N VAL A 105 -18.25 -4.28 0.03
CA VAL A 105 -19.13 -5.35 0.52
C VAL A 105 -19.23 -6.49 -0.51
N LEU A 106 -19.45 -6.16 -1.79
CA LEU A 106 -19.51 -7.15 -2.86
C LEU A 106 -18.19 -7.93 -2.98
N PHE A 107 -17.05 -7.24 -2.98
CA PHE A 107 -15.74 -7.88 -3.02
C PHE A 107 -15.50 -8.76 -1.80
N SER A 108 -15.91 -8.33 -0.60
CA SER A 108 -15.76 -9.17 0.59
C SER A 108 -16.52 -10.48 0.47
N VAL A 109 -17.75 -10.47 -0.03
CA VAL A 109 -18.55 -11.68 -0.26
C VAL A 109 -17.90 -12.58 -1.30
N ILE A 110 -17.50 -12.02 -2.45
CA ILE A 110 -16.87 -12.79 -3.55
C ILE A 110 -15.55 -13.40 -3.09
N LEU A 111 -14.68 -12.62 -2.45
CA LEU A 111 -13.37 -13.10 -1.99
C LEU A 111 -13.50 -14.14 -0.89
N THR A 112 -14.40 -13.93 0.07
CA THR A 112 -14.67 -14.91 1.12
C THR A 112 -15.19 -16.23 0.54
N ALA A 113 -16.15 -16.18 -0.39
CA ALA A 113 -16.67 -17.37 -1.06
C ALA A 113 -15.58 -18.09 -1.87
N PHE A 114 -14.87 -17.35 -2.71
CA PHE A 114 -13.81 -17.89 -3.57
C PHE A 114 -12.70 -18.56 -2.74
N PHE A 115 -12.10 -17.83 -1.82
CA PHE A 115 -11.00 -18.39 -1.01
C PHE A 115 -11.48 -19.44 0.00
N SER A 116 -12.72 -19.42 0.49
CA SER A 116 -13.25 -20.49 1.33
C SER A 116 -13.31 -21.83 0.58
N ILE A 117 -13.66 -21.81 -0.70
CA ILE A 117 -13.72 -23.00 -1.56
C ILE A 117 -12.30 -23.44 -1.97
N PHE A 118 -11.47 -22.49 -2.43
CA PHE A 118 -10.18 -22.78 -3.06
C PHE A 118 -8.97 -22.62 -2.14
N LYS A 119 -9.14 -22.30 -0.82
CA LYS A 119 -8.01 -22.01 0.08
C LYS A 119 -6.93 -23.07 0.08
N THR A 120 -7.29 -24.36 0.12
CA THR A 120 -6.30 -25.44 0.22
C THR A 120 -5.42 -25.54 -1.04
N PRO A 121 -5.96 -25.69 -2.28
CA PRO A 121 -5.14 -25.70 -3.47
C PRO A 121 -4.35 -24.41 -3.69
N VAL A 122 -4.91 -23.26 -3.33
CA VAL A 122 -4.22 -21.98 -3.44
C VAL A 122 -3.03 -21.89 -2.48
N LEU A 123 -3.20 -22.35 -1.23
CA LEU A 123 -2.10 -22.36 -0.25
C LEU A 123 -0.97 -23.29 -0.68
N TYR A 124 -1.29 -24.49 -1.21
CA TYR A 124 -0.25 -25.36 -1.78
C TYR A 124 0.46 -24.71 -2.96
N ALA A 125 -0.28 -24.04 -3.86
CA ALA A 125 0.31 -23.30 -4.98
C ALA A 125 1.25 -22.17 -4.53
N PHE A 126 1.01 -21.60 -3.34
CA PHE A 126 1.87 -20.58 -2.74
C PHE A 126 2.99 -21.15 -1.85
N GLY A 127 3.15 -22.47 -1.82
CA GLY A 127 4.31 -23.12 -1.18
C GLY A 127 4.04 -23.67 0.22
N ALA A 128 2.78 -23.91 0.60
CA ALA A 128 2.48 -24.67 1.82
C ALA A 128 2.99 -26.12 1.67
N SER A 129 3.58 -26.64 2.73
CA SER A 129 3.90 -28.05 2.89
C SER A 129 2.85 -28.75 3.77
N ASP A 130 2.86 -30.09 3.80
CA ASP A 130 1.96 -30.87 4.67
C ASP A 130 2.15 -30.52 6.16
N ALA A 131 3.33 -30.09 6.54
CA ALA A 131 3.62 -29.64 7.90
C ALA A 131 3.07 -28.23 8.22
N THR A 132 2.94 -27.34 7.24
CA THR A 132 2.56 -25.93 7.43
C THR A 132 1.13 -25.63 7.03
N ILE A 133 0.52 -26.47 6.18
CA ILE A 133 -0.85 -26.26 5.65
C ILE A 133 -1.91 -26.15 6.74
N VAL A 134 -1.75 -26.88 7.84
CA VAL A 134 -2.70 -26.86 8.96
C VAL A 134 -2.80 -25.47 9.55
N TYR A 135 -1.65 -24.85 9.84
CA TYR A 135 -1.56 -23.49 10.40
C TYR A 135 -2.05 -22.43 9.40
N ALA A 136 -1.67 -22.56 8.12
CA ALA A 136 -2.14 -21.68 7.07
C ALA A 136 -3.68 -21.73 6.93
N ARG A 137 -4.29 -22.91 6.97
CA ARG A 137 -5.74 -23.10 6.90
C ARG A 137 -6.46 -22.56 8.13
N ASP A 138 -5.92 -22.79 9.31
CA ASP A 138 -6.46 -22.29 10.57
C ASP A 138 -6.51 -20.76 10.57
N TYR A 139 -5.42 -20.10 10.18
CA TYR A 139 -5.35 -18.65 10.10
C TYR A 139 -6.31 -18.07 9.05
N ILE A 140 -6.20 -18.56 7.80
CA ILE A 140 -6.96 -17.97 6.69
C ILE A 140 -8.45 -18.20 6.83
N SER A 141 -8.90 -19.33 7.40
CA SER A 141 -10.32 -19.62 7.58
C SER A 141 -11.02 -18.61 8.48
N ILE A 142 -10.35 -18.18 9.54
CA ILE A 142 -10.86 -17.15 10.46
C ILE A 142 -10.74 -15.76 9.81
N TYR A 143 -9.61 -15.46 9.18
CA TYR A 143 -9.40 -14.19 8.51
C TYR A 143 -10.43 -13.92 7.40
N LEU A 144 -10.83 -14.95 6.64
CA LEU A 144 -11.84 -14.83 5.59
C LEU A 144 -13.21 -14.41 6.11
N ILE A 145 -13.59 -14.84 7.32
CA ILE A 145 -14.83 -14.36 7.97
C ILE A 145 -14.75 -12.85 8.24
N GLY A 146 -13.55 -12.37 8.58
CA GLY A 146 -13.28 -10.96 8.83
C GLY A 146 -13.02 -10.11 7.59
N THR A 147 -13.03 -10.67 6.38
CA THR A 147 -12.70 -9.95 5.14
C THR A 147 -13.53 -8.68 4.96
N ILE A 148 -14.80 -8.69 5.35
CA ILE A 148 -15.66 -7.51 5.27
C ILE A 148 -15.14 -6.36 6.13
N PHE A 149 -14.64 -6.63 7.33
CA PHE A 149 -14.08 -5.60 8.21
C PHE A 149 -12.78 -5.03 7.63
N VAL A 150 -11.92 -5.91 7.10
CA VAL A 150 -10.68 -5.49 6.41
C VAL A 150 -10.99 -4.60 5.21
N GLN A 151 -11.94 -5.00 4.36
CA GLN A 151 -12.35 -4.24 3.19
C GLN A 151 -12.89 -2.85 3.58
N LEU A 152 -13.78 -2.78 4.57
CA LEU A 152 -14.34 -1.52 5.03
C LEU A 152 -13.30 -0.64 5.75
N ALA A 153 -12.50 -1.22 6.63
CA ALA A 153 -11.47 -0.48 7.36
C ALA A 153 -10.45 0.16 6.41
N LEU A 154 -9.88 -0.61 5.48
CA LEU A 154 -8.85 -0.10 4.56
C LEU A 154 -9.44 0.76 3.45
N GLY A 155 -10.51 0.28 2.80
CA GLY A 155 -11.08 0.93 1.62
C GLY A 155 -11.75 2.26 1.95
N LEU A 156 -12.55 2.34 3.03
CA LEU A 156 -13.25 3.55 3.39
C LEU A 156 -12.36 4.57 4.13
N ASN A 157 -11.26 4.13 4.76
CA ASN A 157 -10.31 5.03 5.40
C ASN A 157 -9.69 6.04 4.42
N ALA A 158 -9.53 5.66 3.16
CA ALA A 158 -9.08 6.56 2.09
C ALA A 158 -10.01 7.76 1.90
N TYR A 159 -11.32 7.61 2.14
CA TYR A 159 -12.30 8.70 2.05
C TYR A 159 -12.23 9.66 3.24
N ILE A 160 -11.85 9.18 4.42
CA ILE A 160 -11.59 10.05 5.57
C ILE A 160 -10.38 10.94 5.28
N SER A 161 -9.30 10.34 4.78
CA SER A 161 -8.12 11.10 4.33
C SER A 161 -8.47 12.03 3.17
N GLY A 162 -9.30 11.58 2.22
CA GLY A 162 -9.71 12.32 1.02
C GLY A 162 -10.48 13.60 1.29
N GLN A 163 -11.13 13.73 2.45
CA GLN A 163 -11.77 14.97 2.90
C GLN A 163 -10.88 15.84 3.81
N GLY A 164 -9.58 15.51 3.96
CA GLY A 164 -8.61 16.29 4.73
C GLY A 164 -8.53 15.92 6.21
N GLU A 165 -9.16 14.82 6.64
CA GLU A 165 -9.19 14.37 8.03
C GLU A 165 -8.15 13.26 8.32
N ALA A 166 -6.89 13.48 7.89
CA ALA A 166 -5.81 12.49 8.02
C ALA A 166 -5.55 12.02 9.46
N LYS A 167 -5.79 12.87 10.47
CA LYS A 167 -5.67 12.49 11.89
C LYS A 167 -6.69 11.44 12.28
N ILE A 168 -7.94 11.58 11.83
CA ILE A 168 -9.02 10.61 12.11
C ILE A 168 -8.74 9.29 11.39
N ALA A 169 -8.26 9.37 10.15
CA ALA A 169 -7.81 8.21 9.39
C ALA A 169 -6.66 7.48 10.09
N MET A 170 -5.67 8.19 10.61
CA MET A 170 -4.57 7.62 11.39
C MET A 170 -5.08 6.95 12.68
N LEU A 171 -6.02 7.58 13.39
CA LEU A 171 -6.57 7.02 14.63
C LEU A 171 -7.25 5.67 14.40
N SER A 172 -7.93 5.45 13.27
CA SER A 172 -8.52 4.15 12.97
C SER A 172 -7.46 3.04 12.87
N VAL A 173 -6.32 3.36 12.25
CA VAL A 173 -5.18 2.44 12.13
C VAL A 173 -4.53 2.20 13.50
N LEU A 174 -4.34 3.26 14.28
CA LEU A 174 -3.74 3.18 15.61
C LEU A 174 -4.60 2.33 16.56
N ILE A 175 -5.93 2.53 16.57
CA ILE A 175 -6.86 1.75 17.39
C ILE A 175 -6.76 0.26 17.01
N GLY A 176 -6.80 -0.06 15.71
CA GLY A 176 -6.65 -1.44 15.25
C GLY A 176 -5.32 -2.06 15.65
N ALA A 177 -4.22 -1.33 15.47
CA ALA A 177 -2.88 -1.81 15.81
C ALA A 177 -2.71 -2.06 17.32
N VAL A 178 -3.13 -1.12 18.16
CA VAL A 178 -3.05 -1.27 19.63
C VAL A 178 -3.90 -2.44 20.10
N LEU A 179 -5.12 -2.57 19.59
CA LEU A 179 -5.99 -3.71 19.95
C LEU A 179 -5.37 -5.04 19.50
N ASN A 180 -4.82 -5.11 18.30
CA ASN A 180 -4.17 -6.33 17.83
C ASN A 180 -3.00 -6.72 18.73
N ILE A 181 -2.08 -5.79 19.02
CA ILE A 181 -0.92 -6.02 19.90
C ILE A 181 -1.34 -6.49 21.30
N CYS A 182 -2.46 -5.99 21.82
CA CYS A 182 -2.96 -6.38 23.14
C CYS A 182 -3.73 -7.72 23.11
N LEU A 183 -4.48 -7.99 22.05
CA LEU A 183 -5.31 -9.19 21.92
C LEU A 183 -4.50 -10.42 21.50
N ASP A 184 -3.42 -10.25 20.72
CA ASP A 184 -2.56 -11.34 20.29
C ASP A 184 -2.04 -12.19 21.48
N PRO A 185 -1.33 -11.62 22.48
CA PRO A 185 -0.85 -12.43 23.61
C PRO A 185 -2.01 -13.05 24.41
N LEU A 186 -3.14 -12.38 24.52
CA LEU A 186 -4.31 -12.90 25.21
C LEU A 186 -4.84 -14.15 24.51
N PHE A 187 -5.11 -14.09 23.20
CA PHE A 187 -5.68 -15.23 22.47
C PHE A 187 -4.64 -16.30 22.16
N ILE A 188 -3.42 -15.93 21.85
CA ILE A 188 -2.36 -16.90 21.49
C ILE A 188 -1.91 -17.71 22.72
N PHE A 189 -1.55 -17.01 23.80
CA PHE A 189 -0.86 -17.63 24.95
C PHE A 189 -1.82 -17.88 26.13
N VAL A 190 -2.64 -16.91 26.55
CA VAL A 190 -3.50 -17.05 27.74
C VAL A 190 -4.67 -17.98 27.45
N LEU A 191 -5.34 -17.81 26.31
CA LEU A 191 -6.45 -18.67 25.89
C LEU A 191 -6.00 -19.90 25.09
N HIS A 192 -4.69 -20.09 24.90
CA HIS A 192 -4.07 -21.22 24.21
C HIS A 192 -4.65 -21.52 22.81
N MET A 193 -5.12 -20.48 22.11
CA MET A 193 -5.69 -20.65 20.76
C MET A 193 -4.62 -20.72 19.66
N GLY A 194 -3.35 -20.41 19.98
CA GLY A 194 -2.25 -20.44 19.03
C GLY A 194 -2.49 -19.58 17.79
N VAL A 195 -2.26 -20.14 16.60
CA VAL A 195 -2.44 -19.43 15.30
C VAL A 195 -3.88 -18.95 15.09
N ARG A 196 -4.87 -19.71 15.55
CA ARG A 196 -6.28 -19.28 15.50
C ARG A 196 -6.50 -18.02 16.34
N GLY A 197 -5.80 -17.92 17.47
CA GLY A 197 -5.85 -16.75 18.35
C GLY A 197 -5.35 -15.48 17.64
N ALA A 198 -4.23 -15.56 16.93
CA ALA A 198 -3.71 -14.45 16.12
C ALA A 198 -4.72 -14.00 15.04
N ALA A 199 -5.35 -14.96 14.34
CA ALA A 199 -6.38 -14.64 13.35
C ALA A 199 -7.62 -13.97 13.97
N VAL A 200 -8.09 -14.44 15.12
CA VAL A 200 -9.22 -13.83 15.86
C VAL A 200 -8.86 -12.42 16.31
N ALA A 201 -7.66 -12.20 16.89
CA ALA A 201 -7.20 -10.89 17.31
C ALA A 201 -7.17 -9.91 16.14
N THR A 202 -6.62 -10.33 14.99
CA THR A 202 -6.60 -9.52 13.76
C THR A 202 -8.01 -9.17 13.30
N VAL A 203 -8.93 -10.13 13.21
CA VAL A 203 -10.31 -9.88 12.77
C VAL A 203 -11.05 -8.92 13.71
N LEU A 204 -10.94 -9.12 15.03
CA LEU A 204 -11.56 -8.23 16.00
C LEU A 204 -11.00 -6.80 15.93
N SER A 205 -9.69 -6.65 15.78
CA SER A 205 -9.03 -5.36 15.64
C SER A 205 -9.47 -4.64 14.36
N GLN A 206 -9.58 -5.36 13.25
CA GLN A 206 -10.12 -4.82 12.00
C GLN A 206 -11.60 -4.48 12.10
N ALA A 207 -12.40 -5.25 12.85
CA ALA A 207 -13.80 -4.94 13.09
C ALA A 207 -13.97 -3.61 13.84
N VAL A 208 -13.19 -3.39 14.90
CA VAL A 208 -13.22 -2.11 15.64
C VAL A 208 -12.77 -0.95 14.76
N SER A 209 -11.70 -1.13 13.96
CA SER A 209 -11.27 -0.13 12.98
C SER A 209 -12.35 0.18 11.95
N ALA A 210 -13.04 -0.85 11.42
CA ALA A 210 -14.14 -0.68 10.48
C ALA A 210 -15.32 0.08 11.10
N ILE A 211 -15.70 -0.26 12.33
CA ILE A 211 -16.75 0.44 13.06
C ILE A 211 -16.38 1.91 13.26
N TRP A 212 -15.14 2.22 13.63
CA TRP A 212 -14.65 3.60 13.77
C TRP A 212 -14.76 4.38 12.44
N VAL A 213 -14.30 3.80 11.35
CA VAL A 213 -14.33 4.40 10.02
C VAL A 213 -15.76 4.64 9.55
N VAL A 214 -16.63 3.63 9.66
CA VAL A 214 -18.06 3.75 9.28
C VAL A 214 -18.79 4.75 10.17
N HIS A 215 -18.58 4.70 11.49
CA HIS A 215 -19.17 5.65 12.43
C HIS A 215 -18.82 7.09 12.07
N PHE A 216 -17.54 7.37 11.75
CA PHE A 216 -17.15 8.71 11.32
C PHE A 216 -17.85 9.13 10.04
N LEU A 217 -17.88 8.25 9.02
CA LEU A 217 -18.44 8.57 7.70
C LEU A 217 -19.97 8.72 7.70
N VAL A 218 -20.66 8.12 8.66
CA VAL A 218 -22.12 8.31 8.87
C VAL A 218 -22.41 9.57 9.69
N SER A 219 -21.46 9.99 10.53
CA SER A 219 -21.65 11.11 11.46
C SER A 219 -21.77 12.46 10.76
N GLU A 220 -22.32 13.45 11.50
CA GLU A 220 -22.39 14.84 11.03
C GLU A 220 -21.05 15.54 10.87
N LYS A 221 -19.99 14.96 11.44
CA LYS A 221 -18.63 15.47 11.34
C LYS A 221 -18.00 15.23 9.97
N SER A 222 -18.54 14.27 9.21
CA SER A 222 -18.06 13.95 7.85
C SER A 222 -18.62 14.93 6.83
N VAL A 223 -17.75 15.43 5.98
CA VAL A 223 -18.12 16.31 4.86
C VAL A 223 -18.96 15.56 3.83
N MET A 224 -18.56 14.34 3.48
CA MET A 224 -19.33 13.43 2.65
C MET A 224 -19.87 12.29 3.52
N ARG A 225 -21.17 12.11 3.53
CA ARG A 225 -21.83 11.12 4.39
C ARG A 225 -22.09 9.80 3.67
N LEU A 226 -21.75 8.72 4.33
CA LEU A 226 -22.15 7.39 3.88
C LEU A 226 -23.62 7.16 4.22
N THR A 227 -24.42 6.86 3.21
CA THR A 227 -25.85 6.53 3.35
C THR A 227 -26.16 5.24 2.59
N LEU A 228 -27.05 4.41 3.13
CA LEU A 228 -27.48 3.16 2.49
C LEU A 228 -28.05 3.41 1.08
N LYS A 229 -28.76 4.53 0.87
CA LYS A 229 -29.30 4.94 -0.42
C LYS A 229 -28.22 5.07 -1.50
N ASN A 230 -27.02 5.50 -1.12
CA ASN A 230 -25.91 5.73 -2.06
C ASN A 230 -25.06 4.47 -2.30
N MET A 231 -25.32 3.37 -1.57
CA MET A 231 -24.60 2.09 -1.76
C MET A 231 -25.09 1.30 -2.98
N HIS A 232 -26.21 1.69 -3.60
CA HIS A 232 -26.66 1.08 -4.84
C HIS A 232 -25.65 1.30 -5.97
N LEU A 233 -25.19 0.18 -6.55
CA LEU A 233 -24.14 0.17 -7.56
C LEU A 233 -24.63 0.79 -8.87
N LYS A 234 -24.10 1.96 -9.22
CA LYS A 234 -24.38 2.66 -10.48
C LYS A 234 -23.24 2.43 -11.47
N LYS A 235 -23.56 1.94 -12.66
CA LYS A 235 -22.56 1.58 -13.69
C LYS A 235 -21.59 2.72 -14.05
N ASP A 236 -22.11 3.95 -14.15
CA ASP A 236 -21.31 5.14 -14.46
C ASP A 236 -20.30 5.45 -13.34
N VAL A 237 -20.70 5.33 -12.07
CA VAL A 237 -19.84 5.55 -10.91
C VAL A 237 -18.80 4.43 -10.80
N ILE A 238 -19.21 3.17 -10.94
CA ILE A 238 -18.32 2.01 -10.93
C ILE A 238 -17.25 2.15 -12.01
N LYS A 239 -17.62 2.54 -13.22
CA LYS A 239 -16.66 2.74 -14.32
C LYS A 239 -15.63 3.81 -14.01
N MET A 240 -16.02 4.89 -13.32
CA MET A 240 -15.10 5.93 -12.88
C MET A 240 -14.14 5.41 -11.79
N ILE A 241 -14.68 4.73 -10.78
CA ILE A 241 -13.88 4.11 -9.68
C ILE A 241 -12.91 3.09 -10.27
N ALA A 242 -13.39 2.18 -11.13
CA ALA A 242 -12.56 1.17 -11.78
C ALA A 242 -11.45 1.80 -12.63
N GLY A 243 -11.76 2.87 -13.35
CA GLY A 243 -10.77 3.57 -14.18
C GLY A 243 -9.52 3.99 -13.40
N LEU A 244 -9.66 4.55 -12.21
CA LEU A 244 -8.53 4.92 -11.35
C LEU A 244 -8.05 3.76 -10.46
N GLY A 245 -8.97 2.95 -9.97
CA GLY A 245 -8.69 1.90 -8.98
C GLY A 245 -7.90 0.71 -9.53
N ILE A 246 -7.97 0.47 -10.84
CA ILE A 246 -7.22 -0.63 -11.47
C ILE A 246 -5.70 -0.44 -11.35
N SER A 247 -5.21 0.79 -11.30
CA SER A 247 -3.79 1.10 -11.14
C SER A 247 -3.25 0.67 -9.77
N PRO A 248 -3.78 1.14 -8.62
CA PRO A 248 -3.34 0.67 -7.30
C PRO A 248 -3.60 -0.82 -7.08
N PHE A 249 -4.68 -1.38 -7.66
CA PHE A 249 -4.93 -2.82 -7.64
C PHE A 249 -3.79 -3.59 -8.29
N ILE A 250 -3.38 -3.24 -9.50
CA ILE A 250 -2.26 -3.88 -10.21
C ILE A 250 -0.96 -3.69 -9.43
N MET A 251 -0.71 -2.51 -8.90
CA MET A 251 0.51 -2.24 -8.13
C MET A 251 0.65 -3.17 -6.93
N GLN A 252 -0.44 -3.44 -6.21
CA GLN A 252 -0.42 -4.36 -5.07
C GLN A 252 -0.41 -5.83 -5.50
N SER A 253 -1.25 -6.22 -6.44
CA SER A 253 -1.36 -7.61 -6.90
C SER A 253 -0.07 -8.13 -7.54
N THR A 254 0.70 -7.27 -8.19
CA THR A 254 1.97 -7.65 -8.84
C THR A 254 3.16 -7.73 -7.88
N GLU A 255 3.02 -7.28 -6.62
CA GLU A 255 4.12 -7.32 -5.64
C GLU A 255 4.61 -8.76 -5.39
N SER A 256 3.68 -9.67 -5.17
CA SER A 256 4.00 -11.09 -4.97
C SER A 256 4.65 -11.71 -6.21
N LEU A 257 4.19 -11.33 -7.41
CA LEU A 257 4.76 -11.84 -8.66
C LEU A 257 6.21 -11.39 -8.85
N VAL A 258 6.51 -10.14 -8.54
CA VAL A 258 7.88 -9.60 -8.57
C VAL A 258 8.76 -10.34 -7.57
N THR A 259 8.31 -10.50 -6.33
CA THR A 259 9.06 -11.20 -5.27
C THR A 259 9.37 -12.63 -5.66
N ILE A 260 8.40 -13.37 -6.20
CA ILE A 260 8.60 -14.75 -6.68
C ILE A 260 9.62 -14.77 -7.81
N THR A 261 9.51 -13.88 -8.79
CA THR A 261 10.43 -13.82 -9.94
C THR A 261 11.87 -13.57 -9.50
N LEU A 262 12.09 -12.59 -8.61
CA LEU A 262 13.41 -12.25 -8.09
C LEU A 262 13.99 -13.41 -7.27
N ASN A 263 13.23 -13.97 -6.33
CA ASN A 263 13.69 -15.04 -5.46
C ASN A 263 14.01 -16.33 -6.24
N THR A 264 13.13 -16.71 -7.18
CA THR A 264 13.39 -17.90 -8.04
C THR A 264 14.63 -17.71 -8.89
N GLY A 265 14.82 -16.51 -9.44
CA GLY A 265 16.04 -16.18 -10.18
C GLY A 265 17.29 -16.26 -9.30
N LEU A 266 17.26 -15.63 -8.12
CA LEU A 266 18.40 -15.64 -7.19
C LEU A 266 18.72 -17.04 -6.69
N GLN A 267 17.70 -17.84 -6.37
CA GLN A 267 17.90 -19.24 -5.98
C GLN A 267 18.61 -20.04 -7.07
N ARG A 268 18.19 -19.86 -8.33
CA ARG A 268 18.74 -20.58 -9.48
C ARG A 268 20.19 -20.19 -9.81
N TYR A 269 20.52 -18.90 -9.71
CA TYR A 269 21.82 -18.38 -10.14
C TYR A 269 22.83 -18.16 -9.01
N GLY A 270 22.38 -18.09 -7.75
CA GLY A 270 23.22 -17.72 -6.60
C GLY A 270 23.02 -18.55 -5.34
N GLY A 271 21.85 -19.20 -5.18
CA GLY A 271 21.51 -19.99 -3.99
C GLY A 271 21.02 -19.15 -2.79
N ASP A 272 20.89 -19.81 -1.64
CA ASP A 272 20.22 -19.28 -0.44
C ASP A 272 20.82 -17.97 0.09
N LEU A 273 22.13 -17.81 0.02
CA LEU A 273 22.82 -16.60 0.50
C LEU A 273 22.34 -15.35 -0.26
N TYR A 274 22.12 -15.48 -1.58
CA TYR A 274 21.65 -14.37 -2.41
C TYR A 274 20.16 -14.08 -2.19
N VAL A 275 19.34 -15.10 -1.94
CA VAL A 275 17.93 -14.91 -1.54
C VAL A 275 17.85 -14.20 -0.19
N GLY A 276 18.69 -14.59 0.76
CA GLY A 276 18.80 -13.92 2.07
C GLY A 276 19.20 -12.44 1.93
N SER A 277 20.19 -12.14 1.08
CA SER A 277 20.58 -10.77 0.77
C SER A 277 19.42 -9.97 0.16
N MET A 278 18.67 -10.52 -0.79
CA MET A 278 17.50 -9.85 -1.37
C MET A 278 16.42 -9.56 -0.32
N SER A 279 16.19 -10.46 0.62
CA SER A 279 15.23 -10.23 1.72
C SER A 279 15.60 -9.02 2.56
N ILE A 280 16.89 -8.82 2.85
CA ILE A 280 17.39 -7.62 3.53
C ILE A 280 17.17 -6.38 2.65
N LEU A 281 17.55 -6.42 1.37
CA LEU A 281 17.36 -5.30 0.44
C LEU A 281 15.89 -4.89 0.34
N MET A 282 14.96 -5.85 0.24
CA MET A 282 13.53 -5.59 0.20
C MET A 282 13.02 -4.94 1.51
N SER A 283 13.54 -5.37 2.65
CA SER A 283 13.20 -4.77 3.94
C SER A 283 13.68 -3.31 4.03
N VAL A 284 14.92 -3.04 3.62
CA VAL A 284 15.46 -1.67 3.55
C VAL A 284 14.66 -0.82 2.55
N MET A 285 14.28 -1.39 1.40
CA MET A 285 13.44 -0.70 0.41
C MET A 285 12.10 -0.27 1.02
N GLN A 286 11.46 -1.13 1.82
CA GLN A 286 10.22 -0.77 2.53
C GLN A 286 10.46 0.35 3.55
N MET A 287 11.56 0.35 4.29
CA MET A 287 11.91 1.43 5.22
C MET A 287 12.03 2.79 4.51
N ILE A 288 12.47 2.81 3.25
CA ILE A 288 12.60 4.03 2.45
C ILE A 288 11.26 4.43 1.80
N THR A 289 10.54 3.47 1.24
CA THR A 289 9.36 3.76 0.42
C THR A 289 8.09 4.01 1.23
N ILE A 290 7.93 3.38 2.40
CA ILE A 290 6.73 3.53 3.25
C ILE A 290 6.52 4.97 3.71
N PRO A 291 7.53 5.71 4.24
CA PRO A 291 7.36 7.12 4.56
C PRO A 291 6.97 7.98 3.36
N VAL A 292 7.54 7.69 2.18
CA VAL A 292 7.22 8.41 0.94
C VAL A 292 5.78 8.16 0.52
N GLN A 293 5.29 6.93 0.64
CA GLN A 293 3.87 6.61 0.39
C GLN A 293 2.95 7.34 1.37
N GLY A 294 3.31 7.41 2.64
CA GLY A 294 2.55 8.18 3.63
C GLY A 294 2.48 9.68 3.28
N ILE A 295 3.60 10.27 2.85
CA ILE A 295 3.64 11.67 2.40
C ILE A 295 2.72 11.88 1.20
N THR A 296 2.83 11.04 0.16
CA THR A 296 2.03 11.18 -1.06
C THR A 296 0.55 10.99 -0.81
N GLN A 297 0.16 10.00 0.00
CA GLN A 297 -1.23 9.75 0.38
C GLN A 297 -1.83 10.91 1.20
N GLY A 298 -1.05 11.49 2.13
CA GLY A 298 -1.50 12.63 2.91
C GLY A 298 -1.68 13.91 2.08
N ILE A 299 -0.86 14.12 1.05
CA ILE A 299 -0.93 15.30 0.18
C ILE A 299 -1.97 15.15 -0.93
N GLN A 300 -2.31 13.93 -1.32
CA GLN A 300 -3.25 13.60 -2.40
C GLN A 300 -4.57 14.40 -2.35
N PRO A 301 -5.25 14.55 -1.20
CA PRO A 301 -6.50 15.29 -1.11
C PRO A 301 -6.38 16.76 -1.51
N ILE A 302 -5.22 17.39 -1.22
CA ILE A 302 -4.99 18.79 -1.58
C ILE A 302 -5.01 18.96 -3.10
N ILE A 303 -4.34 18.06 -3.82
CA ILE A 303 -4.29 18.09 -5.30
C ILE A 303 -5.69 17.82 -5.86
N SER A 304 -6.37 16.76 -5.40
CA SER A 304 -7.67 16.34 -5.89
C SER A 304 -8.75 17.43 -5.68
N TYR A 305 -8.83 17.98 -4.47
CA TYR A 305 -9.79 19.04 -4.14
C TYR A 305 -9.56 20.29 -5.00
N ASN A 306 -8.32 20.79 -5.04
CA ASN A 306 -7.99 22.01 -5.78
C ASN A 306 -8.09 21.81 -7.30
N SER A 307 -7.89 20.59 -7.80
CA SER A 307 -8.18 20.25 -9.18
C SER A 307 -9.67 20.40 -9.49
N GLY A 308 -10.53 19.92 -8.59
CA GLY A 308 -11.99 20.10 -8.72
C GLY A 308 -12.42 21.56 -8.62
N ALA A 309 -11.79 22.33 -7.76
CA ALA A 309 -12.05 23.77 -7.55
C ALA A 309 -11.47 24.69 -8.64
N GLY A 310 -10.73 24.15 -9.63
CA GLY A 310 -10.09 24.97 -10.68
C GLY A 310 -8.91 25.80 -10.23
N ASN A 311 -8.34 25.55 -9.03
CA ASN A 311 -7.23 26.33 -8.49
C ASN A 311 -5.87 25.82 -9.03
N LYS A 312 -5.54 26.18 -10.26
CA LYS A 312 -4.34 25.76 -10.99
C LYS A 312 -3.03 26.01 -10.24
N GLU A 313 -2.89 27.22 -9.69
CA GLU A 313 -1.65 27.62 -9.02
C GLU A 313 -1.40 26.79 -7.76
N ARG A 314 -2.45 26.50 -7.00
CA ARG A 314 -2.35 25.68 -5.80
C ARG A 314 -2.04 24.22 -6.14
N VAL A 315 -2.67 23.64 -7.18
CA VAL A 315 -2.34 22.31 -7.71
C VAL A 315 -0.88 22.22 -8.10
N LYS A 316 -0.38 23.18 -8.92
CA LYS A 316 1.01 23.24 -9.38
C LYS A 316 1.99 23.37 -8.22
N ALA A 317 1.72 24.26 -7.27
CA ALA A 317 2.55 24.46 -6.10
C ALA A 317 2.61 23.22 -5.20
N THR A 318 1.46 22.53 -5.02
CA THR A 318 1.39 21.30 -4.22
C THR A 318 2.20 20.17 -4.87
N MET A 319 2.02 19.95 -6.17
CA MET A 319 2.75 18.91 -6.90
C MET A 319 4.27 19.16 -6.87
N LYS A 320 4.70 20.41 -7.12
CA LYS A 320 6.13 20.78 -7.07
C LYS A 320 6.75 20.49 -5.71
N ARG A 321 6.06 20.90 -4.61
CA ARG A 321 6.53 20.65 -3.23
C ARG A 321 6.53 19.16 -2.90
N MET A 322 5.50 18.42 -3.32
CA MET A 322 5.41 16.98 -3.09
C MET A 322 6.58 16.25 -3.78
N ILE A 323 6.88 16.56 -5.05
CA ILE A 323 8.02 15.98 -5.78
C ILE A 323 9.32 16.28 -5.04
N LEU A 324 9.52 17.52 -4.62
CA LEU A 324 10.73 17.93 -3.91
C LEU A 324 10.91 17.17 -2.60
N VAL A 325 9.87 17.10 -1.76
CA VAL A 325 9.92 16.40 -0.47
C VAL A 325 10.15 14.90 -0.66
N CYS A 326 9.45 14.27 -1.59
CA CYS A 326 9.63 12.84 -1.87
C CYS A 326 11.02 12.53 -2.43
N LEU A 327 11.52 13.34 -3.36
CA LEU A 327 12.86 13.18 -3.91
C LEU A 327 13.94 13.38 -2.84
N THR A 328 13.84 14.44 -2.03
CA THR A 328 14.79 14.68 -0.94
C THR A 328 14.78 13.52 0.06
N GLY A 329 13.58 13.01 0.43
CA GLY A 329 13.44 11.87 1.34
C GLY A 329 14.08 10.60 0.79
N THR A 330 13.84 10.26 -0.48
CA THR A 330 14.46 9.07 -1.09
C THR A 330 15.96 9.24 -1.29
N LEU A 331 16.43 10.42 -1.69
CA LEU A 331 17.87 10.70 -1.83
C LEU A 331 18.62 10.55 -0.49
N LEU A 332 18.06 11.07 0.60
CA LEU A 332 18.67 10.98 1.92
C LEU A 332 18.72 9.54 2.41
N LEU A 333 17.58 8.83 2.40
CA LEU A 333 17.50 7.47 2.93
C LEU A 333 18.24 6.46 2.04
N ALA A 334 18.09 6.54 0.72
CA ALA A 334 18.85 5.70 -0.21
C ALA A 334 20.34 6.06 -0.22
N GLY A 335 20.68 7.33 0.00
CA GLY A 335 22.08 7.76 0.16
C GLY A 335 22.77 7.02 1.29
N VAL A 336 22.12 6.81 2.43
CA VAL A 336 22.67 5.98 3.52
C VAL A 336 22.89 4.54 3.04
N ALA A 337 21.95 3.95 2.29
CA ALA A 337 22.10 2.60 1.73
C ALA A 337 23.25 2.50 0.72
N ILE A 338 23.54 3.56 -0.02
CA ILE A 338 24.60 3.59 -1.04
C ILE A 338 25.97 3.83 -0.41
N PHE A 339 26.08 4.81 0.49
CA PHE A 339 27.39 5.25 1.04
C PHE A 339 27.78 4.59 2.35
N ALA A 340 26.80 4.09 3.10
CA ALA A 340 27.02 3.41 4.40
C ALA A 340 26.11 2.18 4.56
N PRO A 341 26.18 1.19 3.63
CA PRO A 341 25.28 0.02 3.62
C PRO A 341 25.32 -0.78 4.93
N GLN A 342 26.45 -0.74 5.66
CA GLN A 342 26.63 -1.43 6.94
C GLN A 342 25.62 -0.99 8.01
N ILE A 343 25.15 0.28 7.95
CA ILE A 343 24.16 0.80 8.90
C ILE A 343 22.86 0.01 8.77
N TYR A 344 22.40 -0.23 7.55
CA TYR A 344 21.17 -1.00 7.33
C TYR A 344 21.40 -2.50 7.50
N THR A 345 22.47 -3.07 6.90
CA THR A 345 22.70 -4.51 6.95
C THR A 345 22.93 -5.01 8.37
N GLY A 346 23.66 -4.25 9.21
CA GLY A 346 23.88 -4.59 10.60
C GLY A 346 22.63 -4.63 11.48
N LEU A 347 21.49 -4.08 11.01
CA LEU A 347 20.20 -4.21 11.70
C LEU A 347 19.56 -5.59 11.49
N PHE A 348 19.97 -6.33 10.46
CA PHE A 348 19.28 -7.56 10.04
C PHE A 348 20.12 -8.83 10.24
N THR A 349 21.45 -8.75 10.27
CA THR A 349 22.29 -9.95 10.32
C THR A 349 23.68 -9.69 10.89
N ASP A 350 24.15 -10.66 11.69
CA ASP A 350 25.53 -10.76 12.18
C ASP A 350 26.34 -11.77 11.36
N ASN A 351 25.73 -12.48 10.41
CA ASN A 351 26.42 -13.41 9.54
C ASN A 351 27.35 -12.68 8.60
N LYS A 352 28.67 -12.87 8.75
CA LYS A 352 29.70 -12.15 7.98
C LYS A 352 29.55 -12.30 6.47
N GLY A 353 29.26 -13.51 5.97
CA GLY A 353 29.11 -13.75 4.53
C GLY A 353 27.90 -13.04 3.95
N LEU A 354 26.77 -13.07 4.66
CA LEU A 354 25.54 -12.39 4.25
C LEU A 354 25.69 -10.87 4.32
N LEU A 355 26.35 -10.37 5.37
CA LEU A 355 26.63 -8.95 5.55
C LEU A 355 27.54 -8.43 4.42
N GLU A 356 28.64 -9.13 4.13
CA GLU A 356 29.58 -8.74 3.07
C GLU A 356 28.90 -8.72 1.69
N LEU A 357 28.16 -9.77 1.34
CA LEU A 357 27.41 -9.83 0.09
C LEU A 357 26.40 -8.68 -0.02
N THR A 358 25.61 -8.47 1.04
CA THR A 358 24.55 -7.44 1.03
C THR A 358 25.15 -6.04 0.94
N CYS A 359 26.23 -5.75 1.67
CA CYS A 359 26.95 -4.48 1.55
C CYS A 359 27.52 -4.23 0.14
N LYS A 360 27.94 -5.29 -0.55
CA LYS A 360 28.44 -5.20 -1.92
C LYS A 360 27.36 -4.89 -2.96
N VAL A 361 26.18 -5.49 -2.82
CA VAL A 361 25.08 -5.35 -3.80
C VAL A 361 24.16 -4.17 -3.50
N MET A 362 24.03 -3.76 -2.25
CA MET A 362 23.14 -2.69 -1.80
C MET A 362 23.36 -1.36 -2.53
N PRO A 363 24.56 -0.85 -2.70
CA PRO A 363 24.79 0.41 -3.42
C PRO A 363 24.24 0.38 -4.86
N VAL A 364 24.43 -0.72 -5.56
CA VAL A 364 23.93 -0.89 -6.94
C VAL A 364 22.42 -0.95 -6.97
N TYR A 365 21.81 -1.73 -6.06
CA TYR A 365 20.37 -1.94 -6.00
C TYR A 365 19.62 -0.64 -5.69
N PHE A 366 20.16 0.22 -4.80
CA PHE A 366 19.50 1.46 -4.37
C PHE A 366 19.75 2.69 -5.26
N LEU A 367 20.57 2.59 -6.33
CA LEU A 367 20.73 3.68 -7.28
C LEU A 367 19.41 4.17 -7.89
N GLY A 368 18.56 3.25 -8.31
CA GLY A 368 17.22 3.58 -8.85
C GLY A 368 16.28 4.15 -7.79
N ILE A 369 16.29 3.55 -6.61
CA ILE A 369 15.45 3.98 -5.48
C ILE A 369 15.75 5.40 -5.03
N SER A 370 16.98 5.89 -5.19
CA SER A 370 17.36 7.26 -4.83
C SER A 370 16.49 8.32 -5.51
N ILE A 371 16.08 8.08 -6.75
CA ILE A 371 15.22 8.99 -7.55
C ILE A 371 13.75 8.55 -7.59
N PHE A 372 13.41 7.42 -6.96
CA PHE A 372 12.06 6.82 -6.98
C PHE A 372 10.98 7.73 -6.34
N GLY A 373 11.37 8.67 -5.48
CA GLY A 373 10.47 9.68 -4.93
C GLY A 373 9.75 10.50 -6.01
N ILE A 374 10.38 10.74 -7.15
CA ILE A 374 9.74 11.39 -8.31
C ILE A 374 8.62 10.50 -8.86
N GLN A 375 8.89 9.20 -9.02
CA GLN A 375 7.91 8.21 -9.49
C GLN A 375 6.67 8.21 -8.60
N CYS A 376 6.85 8.10 -7.28
CA CYS A 376 5.75 8.08 -6.30
C CYS A 376 4.90 9.35 -6.37
N ALA A 377 5.55 10.52 -6.40
CA ALA A 377 4.87 11.81 -6.45
C ALA A 377 4.10 12.02 -7.77
N CYS A 378 4.70 11.67 -8.91
CA CYS A 378 4.04 11.76 -10.21
C CYS A 378 2.86 10.79 -10.32
N GLN A 379 3.03 9.54 -9.88
CA GLN A 379 1.96 8.53 -9.89
C GLN A 379 0.76 8.98 -9.04
N THR A 380 1.00 9.46 -7.82
CA THR A 380 -0.03 10.01 -6.95
C THR A 380 -0.70 11.23 -7.59
N SER A 381 0.05 12.11 -8.26
CA SER A 381 -0.50 13.25 -8.97
C SER A 381 -1.43 12.83 -10.11
N PHE A 382 -1.09 11.80 -10.89
CA PHE A 382 -1.99 11.28 -11.94
C PHE A 382 -3.30 10.77 -11.37
N ILE A 383 -3.25 10.01 -10.26
CA ILE A 383 -4.44 9.53 -9.57
C ILE A 383 -5.26 10.71 -9.03
N SER A 384 -4.61 11.70 -8.40
CA SER A 384 -5.24 12.90 -7.83
C SER A 384 -5.94 13.77 -8.89
N LEU A 385 -5.40 13.81 -10.10
CA LEU A 385 -5.95 14.55 -11.24
C LEU A 385 -6.95 13.72 -12.07
N GLY A 386 -7.31 12.51 -11.65
CA GLY A 386 -8.23 11.64 -12.37
C GLY A 386 -7.68 11.07 -13.69
N GLN A 387 -6.35 11.04 -13.88
CA GLN A 387 -5.70 10.58 -15.11
C GLN A 387 -5.54 9.05 -15.14
N ALA A 388 -6.66 8.33 -15.22
CA ALA A 388 -6.74 6.87 -15.09
C ALA A 388 -5.81 6.12 -16.07
N LYS A 389 -5.86 6.47 -17.36
CA LYS A 389 -5.07 5.78 -18.41
C LYS A 389 -3.57 5.94 -18.20
N VAL A 390 -3.15 7.15 -17.84
CA VAL A 390 -1.73 7.47 -17.59
C VAL A 390 -1.25 6.75 -16.34
N SER A 391 -2.03 6.81 -15.25
CA SER A 391 -1.73 6.12 -14.00
C SER A 391 -1.58 4.61 -14.20
N LEU A 392 -2.48 4.00 -14.98
CA LEU A 392 -2.41 2.57 -15.32
C LEU A 392 -1.16 2.23 -16.12
N PHE A 393 -0.87 3.01 -17.16
CA PHE A 393 0.32 2.80 -17.99
C PHE A 393 1.61 2.81 -17.15
N ILE A 394 1.77 3.81 -16.28
CA ILE A 394 2.94 3.94 -15.42
C ILE A 394 3.03 2.79 -14.40
N ALA A 395 1.89 2.34 -13.84
CA ALA A 395 1.87 1.19 -12.93
C ALA A 395 2.34 -0.11 -13.61
N LEU A 396 1.90 -0.35 -14.85
CA LEU A 396 2.32 -1.51 -15.65
C LEU A 396 3.79 -1.42 -16.12
N LEU A 397 4.21 -0.22 -16.50
CA LEU A 397 5.53 0.03 -17.06
C LEU A 397 6.64 -0.47 -16.13
N ARG A 398 6.65 -0.04 -14.88
CA ARG A 398 7.74 -0.35 -13.96
C ARG A 398 7.84 -1.84 -13.65
N LYS A 399 6.75 -2.46 -13.22
CA LYS A 399 6.78 -3.84 -12.69
C LYS A 399 6.65 -4.89 -13.78
N ILE A 400 5.67 -4.77 -14.65
CA ILE A 400 5.33 -5.81 -15.63
C ILE A 400 6.15 -5.66 -16.91
N ILE A 401 6.31 -4.44 -17.43
CA ILE A 401 6.98 -4.21 -18.71
C ILE A 401 8.50 -4.16 -18.56
N LEU A 402 9.01 -3.60 -17.44
CA LEU A 402 10.45 -3.43 -17.24
C LEU A 402 11.02 -4.47 -16.27
N LEU A 403 10.60 -4.45 -15.01
CA LEU A 403 11.28 -5.21 -13.94
C LEU A 403 11.24 -6.72 -14.15
N ILE A 404 10.07 -7.30 -14.38
CA ILE A 404 9.94 -8.76 -14.56
C ILE A 404 10.73 -9.25 -15.77
N PRO A 405 10.62 -8.66 -16.97
CA PRO A 405 11.45 -9.08 -18.10
C PRO A 405 12.95 -8.88 -17.86
N LEU A 406 13.37 -7.77 -17.27
CA LEU A 406 14.79 -7.53 -16.95
C LEU A 406 15.32 -8.56 -15.96
N ALA A 407 14.54 -8.89 -14.91
CA ALA A 407 14.91 -9.90 -13.91
C ALA A 407 15.06 -11.31 -14.50
N VAL A 408 14.42 -11.61 -15.64
CA VAL A 408 14.54 -12.89 -16.35
C VAL A 408 15.63 -12.85 -17.41
N ILE A 409 15.81 -11.72 -18.08
CA ILE A 409 16.74 -11.59 -19.23
C ILE A 409 18.17 -11.32 -18.76
N LEU A 410 18.39 -10.34 -17.87
CA LEU A 410 19.73 -9.92 -17.46
C LEU A 410 20.57 -11.04 -16.82
N PRO A 411 20.00 -11.98 -16.02
CA PRO A 411 20.79 -13.07 -15.46
C PRO A 411 21.42 -13.99 -16.51
N LYS A 412 20.85 -14.07 -17.70
CA LYS A 412 21.41 -14.87 -18.81
C LYS A 412 22.74 -14.33 -19.30
N PHE A 413 22.99 -13.03 -19.13
CA PHE A 413 24.22 -12.35 -19.60
C PHE A 413 25.16 -11.97 -18.45
N MET A 414 24.63 -11.72 -17.26
CA MET A 414 25.36 -11.16 -16.13
C MET A 414 25.34 -12.06 -14.89
N GLY A 415 24.79 -13.27 -14.99
CA GLY A 415 24.62 -14.17 -13.86
C GLY A 415 23.74 -13.54 -12.76
N VAL A 416 23.99 -13.93 -11.51
CA VAL A 416 23.21 -13.45 -10.34
C VAL A 416 23.17 -11.92 -10.21
N MET A 417 24.25 -11.23 -10.61
CA MET A 417 24.30 -9.76 -10.56
C MET A 417 23.31 -9.09 -11.51
N GLY A 418 22.88 -9.77 -12.56
CA GLY A 418 21.83 -9.29 -13.46
C GLY A 418 20.49 -9.07 -12.74
N ILE A 419 20.17 -9.90 -11.74
CA ILE A 419 18.93 -9.78 -10.97
C ILE A 419 18.96 -8.52 -10.09
N TYR A 420 20.09 -8.26 -9.40
CA TYR A 420 20.25 -7.04 -8.60
C TYR A 420 20.28 -5.76 -9.44
N ARG A 421 20.72 -5.82 -10.70
CA ARG A 421 20.73 -4.68 -11.62
C ARG A 421 19.39 -4.46 -12.30
N ALA A 422 18.49 -5.44 -12.31
CA ALA A 422 17.17 -5.31 -12.92
C ALA A 422 16.35 -4.17 -12.28
N GLU A 423 16.35 -4.08 -10.95
CA GLU A 423 15.60 -3.06 -10.20
C GLU A 423 16.07 -1.64 -10.53
N PRO A 424 17.36 -1.26 -10.36
CA PRO A 424 17.79 0.10 -10.66
C PRO A 424 17.62 0.49 -12.13
N ILE A 425 17.77 -0.43 -13.07
CA ILE A 425 17.53 -0.17 -14.50
C ILE A 425 16.04 0.11 -14.74
N ALA A 426 15.16 -0.73 -14.19
CA ALA A 426 13.72 -0.54 -14.30
C ALA A 426 13.28 0.78 -13.67
N ASP A 427 13.82 1.13 -12.50
CA ASP A 427 13.51 2.37 -11.80
C ASP A 427 13.95 3.61 -12.59
N VAL A 428 15.17 3.65 -13.08
CA VAL A 428 15.69 4.79 -13.86
C VAL A 428 14.85 5.00 -15.12
N ILE A 429 14.61 3.95 -15.90
CA ILE A 429 13.78 4.04 -17.12
C ILE A 429 12.35 4.48 -16.77
N SER A 430 11.78 3.92 -15.71
CA SER A 430 10.43 4.26 -15.26
C SER A 430 10.34 5.71 -14.79
N VAL A 431 11.30 6.21 -14.00
CA VAL A 431 11.35 7.60 -13.53
C VAL A 431 11.47 8.58 -14.70
N LEU A 432 12.37 8.31 -15.66
CA LEU A 432 12.54 9.16 -16.84
C LEU A 432 11.26 9.22 -17.68
N THR A 433 10.68 8.06 -17.98
CA THR A 433 9.41 7.95 -18.73
C THR A 433 8.28 8.66 -18.01
N THR A 434 8.15 8.41 -16.69
CA THR A 434 7.11 9.04 -15.85
C THR A 434 7.27 10.55 -15.83
N SER A 435 8.50 11.06 -15.71
CA SER A 435 8.77 12.50 -15.70
C SER A 435 8.38 13.17 -17.03
N ALA A 436 8.72 12.54 -18.16
CA ALA A 436 8.34 13.04 -19.48
C ALA A 436 6.81 13.06 -19.66
N VAL A 437 6.14 11.96 -19.33
CA VAL A 437 4.67 11.84 -19.38
C VAL A 437 4.01 12.82 -18.43
N PHE A 438 4.59 13.05 -17.24
CA PHE A 438 4.09 13.99 -16.25
C PHE A 438 4.07 15.42 -16.79
N ILE A 439 5.19 15.87 -17.36
CA ILE A 439 5.29 17.24 -17.92
C ILE A 439 4.21 17.46 -19.00
N ILE A 440 4.05 16.51 -19.90
CA ILE A 440 3.07 16.59 -21.00
C ILE A 440 1.64 16.60 -20.45
N THR A 441 1.32 15.63 -19.58
CA THR A 441 -0.04 15.43 -19.06
C THR A 441 -0.47 16.59 -18.17
N VAL A 442 0.40 17.05 -17.25
CA VAL A 442 0.08 18.13 -16.33
C VAL A 442 -0.13 19.44 -17.07
N LYS A 443 0.70 19.76 -18.08
CA LYS A 443 0.48 20.95 -18.95
C LYS A 443 -0.90 20.90 -19.58
N LYS A 444 -1.32 19.75 -20.13
CA LYS A 444 -2.63 19.57 -20.74
C LYS A 444 -3.76 19.72 -19.74
N VAL A 445 -3.66 19.07 -18.58
CA VAL A 445 -4.69 19.12 -17.52
C VAL A 445 -4.85 20.54 -16.99
N LEU A 446 -3.75 21.22 -16.63
CA LEU A 446 -3.78 22.59 -16.11
C LEU A 446 -4.29 23.60 -17.15
N ARG A 447 -4.12 23.35 -18.45
CA ARG A 447 -4.70 24.19 -19.50
C ARG A 447 -6.22 24.08 -19.54
N ASN A 448 -6.75 22.90 -19.27
CA ASN A 448 -8.18 22.59 -19.34
C ASN A 448 -8.93 22.84 -18.01
N MET A 449 -8.26 23.13 -16.92
CA MET A 449 -8.81 23.64 -15.66
C MET A 449 -9.11 25.14 -15.75
#